data_8bc7fe8f96c402ed8bf4bef8212d1434
#
_entry.id   8bc7fe8f96c402ed8bf4bef8212d1434
#
_cell.length_a   1.000
_cell.length_b   1.000
_cell.length_c   1.000
_cell.angle_alpha   90.00
_cell.angle_beta   90.00
_cell.angle_gamma   90.00
#
_symmetry.space_group_name_H-M   'P 1'
#
loop_
_entity.id
_entity.type
_entity.pdbx_description
1 polymer ?
#
loop_
_entity_poly.entity_id
_entity_poly.type
_entity_poly.pdbx_seq_one_letter_code
_entity_poly.pdbx_strand_id
1 'polypeptide(L)'
;MNKLSVSFLIVLLLAGCSGSNNPNPSPSAEPTPTASMQQPAAYLEAEKLKANFGFADESGKSILVTGQEKGLDAQMQQLNEAIGDHGQVLKVKLNKWQEGTENSNGREMAHNFVNLPGYLYTVEEGNATPDETYYLTDQAEFNANALISVKPTEVKQASLNVAESVRQNIVSAKNREVEHIWKLADLSGDRQLYLVQFIRQDQEMLFSLVLEDKAGLTFMDYPAVIQGDEFSVWRVDDGGEVIPEMFSILFAAETAEGPLLGMEWWGAEGVNTFFLKKEGDVFKEMDIQYGRYTSPL
;
A
#
# COMPACT_ATOMS: atom_id res chain seq x y z
N MET A 1 -43.48 14.43 -49.60
CA MET A 1 -43.45 14.12 -51.07
C MET A 1 -42.21 13.24 -51.30
N ASN A 2 -42.44 12.11 -52.01
CA ASN A 2 -41.54 11.13 -52.61
C ASN A 2 -40.73 10.24 -51.64
N LYS A 3 -41.14 9.07 -51.35
CA LYS A 3 -41.25 7.71 -51.91
C LYS A 3 -40.22 7.42 -53.02
N LEU A 4 -39.37 6.42 -52.83
CA LEU A 4 -39.15 5.37 -53.84
C LEU A 4 -38.57 4.09 -53.18
N SER A 5 -39.31 3.01 -53.36
CA SER A 5 -38.95 1.60 -53.17
C SER A 5 -38.40 1.06 -54.53
N VAL A 6 -37.58 0.00 -54.49
CA VAL A 6 -37.42 -1.04 -55.53
C VAL A 6 -36.55 -2.14 -54.87
N SER A 7 -37.03 -3.34 -54.52
CA SER A 7 -37.43 -4.55 -55.25
C SER A 7 -36.29 -5.40 -55.80
N PHE A 8 -36.15 -6.57 -55.17
CA PHE A 8 -36.06 -7.94 -55.68
C PHE A 8 -35.12 -8.29 -56.86
N LEU A 9 -34.28 -9.24 -56.66
CA LEU A 9 -34.11 -10.33 -57.63
C LEU A 9 -33.64 -11.64 -56.96
N ILE A 10 -34.51 -12.65 -57.01
CA ILE A 10 -34.26 -14.08 -56.74
C ILE A 10 -33.71 -14.71 -58.01
N VAL A 11 -32.64 -15.49 -57.93
CA VAL A 11 -32.29 -16.48 -58.97
C VAL A 11 -32.04 -17.82 -58.31
N LEU A 12 -33.02 -18.73 -58.55
CA LEU A 12 -32.85 -20.17 -58.38
C LEU A 12 -32.21 -20.74 -59.65
N LEU A 13 -31.22 -21.59 -59.50
CA LEU A 13 -30.84 -22.59 -60.48
C LEU A 13 -30.51 -23.92 -59.80
N LEU A 14 -31.25 -24.93 -60.27
CA LEU A 14 -31.22 -26.33 -59.88
C LEU A 14 -30.21 -27.13 -60.70
N ALA A 15 -29.76 -28.21 -60.07
CA ALA A 15 -29.44 -29.54 -60.62
C ALA A 15 -28.01 -29.88 -61.06
N GLY A 16 -27.56 -30.95 -60.49
CA GLY A 16 -26.44 -31.76 -61.03
C GLY A 16 -25.98 -32.83 -60.00
N CYS A 17 -26.65 -34.00 -59.99
CA CYS A 17 -26.16 -35.21 -59.32
C CYS A 17 -24.96 -35.82 -60.05
N SER A 18 -23.88 -36.19 -59.36
CA SER A 18 -23.15 -37.40 -59.67
C SER A 18 -22.38 -37.87 -58.41
N GLY A 19 -22.59 -39.14 -58.06
CA GLY A 19 -22.03 -39.77 -56.88
C GLY A 19 -20.58 -40.11 -57.02
N SER A 20 -19.86 -40.03 -55.89
CA SER A 20 -18.59 -40.72 -55.68
C SER A 20 -18.46 -40.99 -54.18
N ASN A 21 -18.37 -42.24 -53.84
CA ASN A 21 -18.10 -42.75 -52.48
C ASN A 21 -16.73 -42.31 -52.00
N ASN A 22 -16.68 -41.54 -50.95
CA ASN A 22 -15.46 -41.38 -50.17
C ASN A 22 -15.82 -41.39 -48.66
N PRO A 23 -15.02 -41.99 -47.81
CA PRO A 23 -15.35 -42.21 -46.41
C PRO A 23 -15.32 -40.91 -45.63
N ASN A 24 -16.34 -40.77 -44.81
CA ASN A 24 -16.67 -39.69 -43.91
C ASN A 24 -15.45 -39.30 -43.00
N PRO A 25 -14.91 -38.08 -43.02
CA PRO A 25 -14.03 -37.62 -41.98
C PRO A 25 -14.87 -37.32 -40.71
N SER A 26 -14.47 -37.94 -39.65
CA SER A 26 -14.96 -37.71 -38.28
C SER A 26 -15.02 -36.19 -38.01
N PRO A 27 -16.06 -35.65 -37.34
CA PRO A 27 -16.10 -34.26 -37.00
C PRO A 27 -14.93 -33.90 -36.09
N SER A 28 -14.09 -33.03 -36.58
CA SER A 28 -13.03 -32.38 -35.75
C SER A 28 -13.74 -31.69 -34.58
N ALA A 29 -13.46 -32.14 -33.35
CA ALA A 29 -13.92 -31.49 -32.18
C ALA A 29 -13.37 -30.05 -32.16
N GLU A 30 -14.26 -29.06 -32.18
CA GLU A 30 -13.91 -27.68 -31.84
C GLU A 30 -13.18 -27.67 -30.50
N PRO A 31 -12.07 -26.92 -30.34
CA PRO A 31 -11.42 -26.80 -29.05
C PRO A 31 -12.42 -26.13 -28.09
N THR A 32 -12.87 -26.88 -27.11
CA THR A 32 -13.61 -26.37 -25.97
C THR A 32 -12.77 -25.23 -25.38
N PRO A 33 -13.32 -24.01 -25.19
CA PRO A 33 -12.57 -22.95 -24.54
C PRO A 33 -12.16 -23.45 -23.16
N THR A 34 -10.85 -23.61 -22.96
CA THR A 34 -10.28 -23.89 -21.66
C THR A 34 -10.67 -22.72 -20.76
N ALA A 35 -11.61 -22.95 -19.85
CA ALA A 35 -11.92 -21.99 -18.83
C ALA A 35 -10.58 -21.66 -18.13
N SER A 36 -10.12 -20.45 -18.27
CA SER A 36 -9.01 -19.92 -17.48
C SER A 36 -9.43 -20.12 -16.02
N MET A 37 -8.80 -21.07 -15.34
CA MET A 37 -8.92 -21.14 -13.88
C MET A 37 -8.30 -19.84 -13.38
N GLN A 38 -9.14 -18.87 -13.02
CA GLN A 38 -8.71 -17.75 -12.20
C GLN A 38 -8.12 -18.37 -10.94
N GLN A 39 -6.82 -18.20 -10.75
CA GLN A 39 -6.22 -18.52 -9.45
C GLN A 39 -7.04 -17.79 -8.38
N PRO A 40 -7.37 -18.47 -7.28
CA PRO A 40 -8.05 -17.81 -6.17
C PRO A 40 -7.22 -16.57 -5.79
N ALA A 41 -7.91 -15.45 -5.57
CA ALA A 41 -7.26 -14.21 -5.18
C ALA A 41 -6.36 -14.50 -3.96
N ALA A 42 -5.12 -14.09 -4.05
CA ALA A 42 -4.20 -14.20 -2.93
C ALA A 42 -4.59 -13.14 -1.88
N TYR A 43 -4.80 -13.56 -0.65
CA TYR A 43 -5.08 -12.65 0.46
C TYR A 43 -3.98 -12.75 1.52
N LEU A 44 -3.70 -11.61 2.14
CA LEU A 44 -2.90 -11.52 3.35
C LEU A 44 -3.80 -11.76 4.57
N GLU A 45 -3.34 -12.59 5.49
CA GLU A 45 -3.98 -12.77 6.79
C GLU A 45 -3.41 -11.72 7.77
N ALA A 46 -4.11 -10.62 7.96
CA ALA A 46 -3.65 -9.47 8.75
C ALA A 46 -3.30 -9.85 10.20
N GLU A 47 -3.99 -10.83 10.77
CA GLU A 47 -3.79 -11.31 12.14
C GLU A 47 -2.45 -12.06 12.34
N LYS A 48 -1.77 -12.45 11.26
CA LYS A 48 -0.44 -13.07 11.31
C LYS A 48 0.71 -12.08 11.31
N LEU A 49 0.43 -10.82 11.02
CA LEU A 49 1.46 -9.78 11.03
C LEU A 49 2.06 -9.63 12.44
N LYS A 50 3.37 -9.34 12.49
CA LYS A 50 4.15 -9.15 13.72
C LYS A 50 4.95 -7.85 13.59
N ALA A 51 5.42 -7.30 14.71
CA ALA A 51 6.22 -6.06 14.70
C ALA A 51 7.69 -6.35 14.32
N ASN A 52 7.93 -6.84 13.12
CA ASN A 52 9.27 -7.14 12.61
C ASN A 52 9.69 -6.06 11.61
N PHE A 53 10.09 -4.91 12.09
CA PHE A 53 10.53 -3.80 11.25
C PHE A 53 12.03 -3.56 11.40
N GLY A 54 12.62 -3.06 10.35
CA GLY A 54 14.00 -2.62 10.32
C GLY A 54 14.18 -1.50 9.30
N PHE A 55 15.39 -1.02 9.16
CA PHE A 55 15.70 0.00 8.15
C PHE A 55 17.03 -0.33 7.45
N ALA A 56 17.19 0.22 6.23
CA ALA A 56 18.33 -0.09 5.39
C ALA A 56 19.57 0.77 5.71
N ASP A 57 20.74 0.18 5.50
CA ASP A 57 22.03 0.88 5.56
C ASP A 57 22.25 1.80 4.34
N GLU A 58 23.31 2.62 4.35
CA GLU A 58 23.66 3.53 3.24
C GLU A 58 23.90 2.81 1.90
N SER A 59 24.29 1.54 1.93
CA SER A 59 24.56 0.77 0.72
C SER A 59 23.33 0.06 0.16
N GLY A 60 22.25 -0.03 0.95
CA GLY A 60 21.07 -0.84 0.64
C GLY A 60 21.35 -2.34 0.62
N LYS A 61 22.48 -2.79 1.18
CA LYS A 61 22.85 -4.21 1.23
C LYS A 61 22.53 -4.88 2.55
N SER A 62 22.16 -4.10 3.56
CA SER A 62 21.81 -4.62 4.87
C SER A 62 20.56 -3.94 5.42
N ILE A 63 19.79 -4.70 6.20
CA ILE A 63 18.65 -4.19 6.96
C ILE A 63 18.90 -4.56 8.42
N LEU A 64 18.74 -3.59 9.33
CA LEU A 64 18.85 -3.79 10.77
C LEU A 64 17.46 -3.77 11.39
N VAL A 65 17.06 -4.87 11.99
CA VAL A 65 15.82 -4.97 12.76
C VAL A 65 16.13 -4.53 14.18
N THR A 66 15.64 -3.36 14.55
CA THR A 66 15.71 -2.80 15.89
C THR A 66 14.44 -3.10 16.69
N GLY A 67 14.42 -2.78 17.99
CA GLY A 67 13.22 -2.99 18.82
C GLY A 67 12.94 -4.44 19.23
N GLN A 68 13.78 -5.40 18.82
CA GLN A 68 13.73 -6.79 19.26
C GLN A 68 14.79 -7.08 20.32
N GLU A 69 14.47 -8.01 21.24
CA GLU A 69 15.44 -8.43 22.26
C GLU A 69 16.44 -9.44 21.68
N LYS A 70 17.66 -9.42 22.19
CA LYS A 70 18.68 -10.44 21.87
C LYS A 70 18.24 -11.82 22.35
N GLY A 71 18.53 -12.85 21.55
CA GLY A 71 18.22 -14.25 21.90
C GLY A 71 17.01 -14.82 21.16
N LEU A 72 16.42 -14.06 20.23
CA LEU A 72 15.33 -14.51 19.37
C LEU A 72 15.83 -15.10 18.03
N ASP A 73 17.10 -15.55 17.96
CA ASP A 73 17.75 -15.99 16.73
C ASP A 73 16.93 -17.00 15.93
N ALA A 74 16.32 -17.98 16.59
CA ALA A 74 15.53 -19.02 15.93
C ALA A 74 14.26 -18.46 15.27
N GLN A 75 13.65 -17.43 15.83
CA GLN A 75 12.50 -16.72 15.26
C GLN A 75 12.95 -15.82 14.12
N MET A 76 14.00 -15.04 14.34
CA MET A 76 14.53 -14.09 13.36
C MET A 76 15.10 -14.80 12.14
N GLN A 77 15.63 -16.03 12.29
CA GLN A 77 16.13 -16.83 11.18
C GLN A 77 15.06 -17.27 10.19
N GLN A 78 13.78 -17.24 10.58
CA GLN A 78 12.66 -17.58 9.71
C GLN A 78 12.29 -16.44 8.75
N LEU A 79 12.64 -15.20 9.11
CA LEU A 79 12.34 -14.02 8.28
C LEU A 79 13.28 -14.01 7.07
N ASN A 80 12.72 -14.15 5.87
CA ASN A 80 13.48 -14.32 4.63
C ASN A 80 13.03 -13.35 3.51
N GLU A 81 12.03 -12.52 3.78
CA GLU A 81 11.59 -11.41 2.92
C GLU A 81 11.54 -10.10 3.70
N ALA A 82 11.86 -9.00 3.01
CA ALA A 82 11.68 -7.64 3.49
C ALA A 82 10.84 -6.86 2.48
N ILE A 83 9.80 -6.18 2.97
CA ILE A 83 8.82 -5.47 2.15
C ILE A 83 8.81 -4.01 2.58
N GLY A 84 9.05 -3.12 1.65
CA GLY A 84 9.12 -1.67 1.88
C GLY A 84 9.07 -0.89 0.58
N ASP A 85 9.38 0.39 0.63
CA ASP A 85 9.50 1.25 -0.56
C ASP A 85 8.36 1.01 -1.57
N HIS A 86 7.12 1.25 -1.10
CA HIS A 86 5.88 1.09 -1.87
C HIS A 86 5.55 -0.34 -2.32
N GLY A 87 6.04 -1.34 -1.59
CA GLY A 87 5.77 -2.75 -1.87
C GLY A 87 6.90 -3.46 -2.62
N GLN A 88 8.11 -2.90 -2.64
CA GLN A 88 9.31 -3.63 -3.06
C GLN A 88 9.50 -4.86 -2.16
N VAL A 89 9.69 -6.01 -2.76
CA VAL A 89 9.99 -7.26 -2.06
C VAL A 89 11.46 -7.62 -2.29
N LEU A 90 12.20 -7.79 -1.21
CA LEU A 90 13.61 -8.16 -1.21
C LEU A 90 13.79 -9.49 -0.48
N LYS A 91 14.64 -10.36 -1.02
CA LYS A 91 15.10 -11.54 -0.29
C LYS A 91 16.17 -11.14 0.70
N VAL A 92 16.00 -11.57 1.95
CA VAL A 92 16.92 -11.27 3.03
C VAL A 92 17.32 -12.54 3.78
N LYS A 93 18.47 -12.48 4.43
CA LYS A 93 18.98 -13.57 5.26
C LYS A 93 19.58 -13.01 6.52
N LEU A 94 19.17 -13.58 7.67
CA LEU A 94 19.77 -13.25 8.95
C LEU A 94 21.27 -13.52 8.91
N ASN A 95 22.06 -12.50 9.23
CA ASN A 95 23.50 -12.60 9.37
C ASN A 95 23.89 -12.89 10.82
N LYS A 96 23.52 -11.98 11.73
CA LYS A 96 23.87 -12.06 13.14
C LYS A 96 23.06 -11.07 13.98
N TRP A 97 23.13 -11.22 15.29
CA TRP A 97 22.89 -10.11 16.20
C TRP A 97 24.06 -9.12 16.12
N GLN A 98 23.76 -7.84 15.94
CA GLN A 98 24.70 -6.73 16.00
C GLN A 98 24.61 -6.08 17.38
N GLU A 99 25.72 -5.91 18.04
CA GLU A 99 25.78 -5.16 19.30
C GLU A 99 25.83 -3.66 19.01
N GLY A 100 25.20 -2.87 19.88
CA GLY A 100 25.37 -1.43 19.85
C GLY A 100 26.79 -1.04 20.30
N THR A 101 27.20 0.18 19.92
CA THR A 101 28.50 0.73 20.31
C THR A 101 28.35 2.03 21.11
N GLU A 102 29.40 2.44 21.79
CA GLU A 102 29.44 3.71 22.50
C GLU A 102 29.40 4.95 21.58
N ASN A 103 29.62 4.74 20.28
CA ASN A 103 29.54 5.80 19.26
C ASN A 103 28.12 6.05 18.77
N SER A 104 27.13 5.32 19.27
CA SER A 104 25.75 5.53 18.90
C SER A 104 25.26 6.90 19.35
N ASN A 105 24.69 7.66 18.42
CA ASN A 105 23.99 8.91 18.71
C ASN A 105 22.49 8.69 19.05
N GLY A 106 22.05 7.43 19.11
CA GLY A 106 20.67 7.04 19.40
C GLY A 106 19.69 7.29 18.25
N ARG A 107 20.17 7.66 17.06
CA ARG A 107 19.30 7.86 15.88
C ARG A 107 19.33 6.63 14.98
N GLU A 108 18.15 6.19 14.56
CA GLU A 108 17.96 5.02 13.68
C GLU A 108 18.01 5.46 12.22
N MET A 109 19.23 5.83 11.82
CA MET A 109 19.58 6.34 10.50
C MET A 109 20.75 5.54 9.92
N ALA A 110 20.84 5.49 8.58
CA ALA A 110 21.85 4.72 7.86
C ALA A 110 23.30 5.08 8.27
N HIS A 111 23.59 6.35 8.54
CA HIS A 111 24.92 6.80 8.99
C HIS A 111 25.28 6.32 10.42
N ASN A 112 24.31 5.97 11.25
CA ASN A 112 24.50 5.44 12.61
C ASN A 112 24.30 3.92 12.69
N PHE A 113 23.92 3.29 11.58
CA PHE A 113 23.51 1.89 11.45
C PHE A 113 24.45 0.91 12.17
N VAL A 114 25.77 1.06 11.98
CA VAL A 114 26.78 0.17 12.55
C VAL A 114 26.92 0.30 14.07
N ASN A 115 26.37 1.36 14.66
CA ASN A 115 26.47 1.66 16.09
C ASN A 115 25.21 1.20 16.87
N LEU A 116 24.18 0.76 16.19
CA LEU A 116 22.90 0.38 16.81
C LEU A 116 22.83 -1.14 17.05
N PRO A 117 22.20 -1.57 18.16
CA PRO A 117 21.93 -2.99 18.39
C PRO A 117 20.75 -3.46 17.54
N GLY A 118 20.78 -4.73 17.12
CA GLY A 118 19.66 -5.33 16.39
C GLY A 118 20.05 -6.59 15.62
N TYR A 119 19.07 -7.17 14.94
CA TYR A 119 19.29 -8.30 14.06
C TYR A 119 19.65 -7.81 12.66
N LEU A 120 20.88 -8.08 12.26
CA LEU A 120 21.43 -7.68 10.96
C LEU A 120 21.07 -8.71 9.91
N TYR A 121 20.37 -8.25 8.85
CA TYR A 121 20.08 -9.03 7.67
C TYR A 121 20.88 -8.55 6.48
N THR A 122 21.28 -9.50 5.63
CA THR A 122 21.90 -9.23 4.34
C THR A 122 20.82 -9.28 3.26
N VAL A 123 20.77 -8.31 2.37
CA VAL A 123 19.94 -8.31 1.16
C VAL A 123 20.63 -9.19 0.12
N GLU A 124 19.97 -10.30 -0.25
CA GLU A 124 20.57 -11.30 -1.14
C GLU A 124 20.49 -10.91 -2.62
N GLU A 125 19.37 -10.27 -3.02
CA GLU A 125 19.12 -9.83 -4.40
C GLU A 125 18.61 -8.40 -4.42
N GLY A 126 19.12 -7.56 -5.32
CA GLY A 126 18.75 -6.14 -5.44
C GLY A 126 19.41 -5.25 -4.38
N ASN A 127 18.78 -4.15 -4.08
CA ASN A 127 19.17 -3.21 -3.03
C ASN A 127 17.93 -2.67 -2.34
N ALA A 128 18.00 -2.52 -1.04
CA ALA A 128 17.07 -1.69 -0.30
C ALA A 128 17.35 -0.21 -0.56
N THR A 129 16.34 0.63 -0.44
CA THR A 129 16.52 2.08 -0.47
C THR A 129 17.11 2.53 0.87
N PRO A 130 18.24 3.25 0.88
CA PRO A 130 18.88 3.71 2.11
C PRO A 130 17.93 4.50 3.00
N ASP A 131 18.05 4.31 4.31
CA ASP A 131 17.22 4.93 5.35
C ASP A 131 15.73 4.55 5.34
N GLU A 132 15.23 3.87 4.31
CA GLU A 132 13.83 3.44 4.27
C GLU A 132 13.55 2.30 5.25
N THR A 133 12.32 2.30 5.76
CA THR A 133 11.80 1.23 6.62
C THR A 133 11.40 0.02 5.79
N TYR A 134 11.63 -1.17 6.33
CA TYR A 134 11.21 -2.44 5.76
C TYR A 134 10.50 -3.29 6.82
N TYR A 135 9.41 -3.92 6.41
CA TYR A 135 8.72 -4.95 7.18
C TYR A 135 9.32 -6.32 6.82
N LEU A 136 9.81 -7.07 7.82
CA LEU A 136 10.40 -8.39 7.59
C LEU A 136 9.41 -9.50 7.93
N THR A 137 9.37 -10.51 7.08
CA THR A 137 8.42 -11.60 7.19
C THR A 137 8.98 -12.94 6.68
N ASP A 138 8.28 -14.02 7.00
CA ASP A 138 8.48 -15.31 6.38
C ASP A 138 7.57 -15.42 5.15
N GLN A 139 8.13 -15.73 3.98
CA GLN A 139 7.36 -15.95 2.75
C GLN A 139 6.29 -17.06 2.89
N ALA A 140 6.40 -17.96 3.87
CA ALA A 140 5.38 -18.96 4.14
C ALA A 140 4.17 -18.38 4.91
N GLU A 141 4.36 -17.28 5.65
CA GLU A 141 3.31 -16.61 6.41
C GLU A 141 2.72 -15.40 5.64
N PHE A 142 3.55 -14.72 4.84
CA PHE A 142 3.15 -13.55 4.06
C PHE A 142 3.08 -13.90 2.56
N ASN A 143 1.89 -13.88 2.01
CA ASN A 143 1.72 -14.11 0.58
C ASN A 143 2.00 -12.83 -0.22
N ALA A 144 3.18 -12.71 -0.81
CA ALA A 144 3.57 -11.56 -1.62
C ALA A 144 2.64 -11.33 -2.85
N ASN A 145 1.92 -12.36 -3.32
CA ASN A 145 0.93 -12.18 -4.38
C ASN A 145 -0.31 -11.39 -3.93
N ALA A 146 -0.48 -11.17 -2.63
CA ALA A 146 -1.52 -10.30 -2.08
C ALA A 146 -1.15 -8.81 -2.19
N LEU A 147 0.11 -8.46 -2.49
CA LEU A 147 0.54 -7.08 -2.61
C LEU A 147 -0.22 -6.35 -3.72
N ILE A 148 -0.65 -5.14 -3.40
CA ILE A 148 -1.30 -4.19 -4.29
C ILE A 148 -0.22 -3.25 -4.83
N SER A 149 -0.16 -3.06 -6.15
CA SER A 149 0.75 -2.08 -6.73
C SER A 149 0.41 -0.68 -6.23
N VAL A 150 1.39 0.00 -5.69
CA VAL A 150 1.32 1.38 -5.21
C VAL A 150 2.11 2.28 -6.15
N LYS A 151 1.48 3.36 -6.60
CA LYS A 151 2.13 4.41 -7.38
C LYS A 151 1.98 5.73 -6.64
N PRO A 152 2.99 6.19 -5.91
CA PRO A 152 2.96 7.45 -5.19
C PRO A 152 2.72 8.62 -6.12
N THR A 153 2.03 9.64 -5.64
CA THR A 153 1.84 10.91 -6.35
C THR A 153 2.98 11.85 -5.98
N GLU A 154 3.61 12.47 -6.98
CA GLU A 154 4.58 13.51 -6.71
C GLU A 154 3.93 14.65 -5.92
N VAL A 155 4.58 15.11 -4.85
CA VAL A 155 4.06 16.14 -3.94
C VAL A 155 3.56 17.38 -4.67
N LYS A 156 4.29 17.86 -5.68
CA LYS A 156 3.90 19.01 -6.50
C LYS A 156 2.60 18.82 -7.28
N GLN A 157 2.16 17.58 -7.45
CA GLN A 157 0.95 17.23 -8.18
C GLN A 157 -0.17 16.73 -7.28
N ALA A 158 0.09 16.57 -5.99
CA ALA A 158 -0.85 15.96 -5.04
C ALA A 158 -2.21 16.67 -4.99
N SER A 159 -2.24 18.00 -5.07
CA SER A 159 -3.48 18.78 -5.08
C SER A 159 -4.07 19.04 -6.47
N LEU A 160 -3.29 18.86 -7.54
CA LEU A 160 -3.68 19.32 -8.88
C LEU A 160 -4.69 18.41 -9.60
N ASN A 161 -4.75 17.15 -9.21
CA ASN A 161 -5.51 16.09 -9.92
C ASN A 161 -6.64 15.48 -9.08
N VAL A 162 -7.13 16.20 -8.09
CA VAL A 162 -8.27 15.75 -7.29
C VAL A 162 -9.57 16.18 -7.97
N ALA A 163 -10.41 15.21 -8.35
CA ALA A 163 -11.70 15.51 -8.98
C ALA A 163 -12.64 16.20 -7.97
N GLU A 164 -13.39 17.20 -8.45
CA GLU A 164 -14.35 17.91 -7.59
C GLU A 164 -15.42 16.97 -7.00
N SER A 165 -15.79 15.91 -7.73
CA SER A 165 -16.71 14.89 -7.23
C SER A 165 -16.19 14.18 -5.98
N VAL A 166 -14.88 13.91 -5.90
CA VAL A 166 -14.25 13.30 -4.72
C VAL A 166 -14.39 14.22 -3.51
N ARG A 167 -14.06 15.51 -3.67
CA ARG A 167 -14.24 16.51 -2.63
C ARG A 167 -15.67 16.55 -2.13
N GLN A 168 -16.65 16.61 -3.04
CA GLN A 168 -18.08 16.65 -2.69
C GLN A 168 -18.55 15.39 -1.97
N ASN A 169 -18.08 14.22 -2.38
CA ASN A 169 -18.39 12.95 -1.73
C ASN A 169 -17.83 12.93 -0.28
N ILE A 170 -16.61 13.41 -0.07
CA ILE A 170 -15.97 13.50 1.24
C ILE A 170 -16.72 14.49 2.14
N VAL A 171 -17.04 15.70 1.64
CA VAL A 171 -17.84 16.70 2.37
C VAL A 171 -19.20 16.12 2.77
N SER A 172 -19.87 15.43 1.85
CA SER A 172 -21.17 14.80 2.10
C SER A 172 -21.09 13.70 3.15
N ALA A 173 -20.05 12.85 3.09
CA ALA A 173 -19.84 11.74 4.02
C ALA A 173 -19.54 12.22 5.46
N LYS A 174 -18.77 13.31 5.60
CA LYS A 174 -18.35 13.85 6.90
C LYS A 174 -19.22 15.00 7.40
N ASN A 175 -20.11 15.56 6.57
CA ASN A 175 -20.85 16.77 6.86
C ASN A 175 -19.92 17.89 7.38
N ARG A 176 -18.74 18.03 6.78
CA ARG A 176 -17.70 18.98 7.15
C ARG A 176 -16.96 19.47 5.92
N GLU A 177 -16.72 20.77 5.84
CA GLU A 177 -16.01 21.39 4.72
C GLU A 177 -14.52 20.98 4.69
N VAL A 178 -14.02 20.69 3.49
CA VAL A 178 -12.63 20.33 3.25
C VAL A 178 -11.80 21.60 3.02
N GLU A 179 -10.77 21.79 3.82
CA GLU A 179 -9.77 22.85 3.64
C GLU A 179 -8.78 22.46 2.56
N HIS A 180 -8.10 21.33 2.76
CA HIS A 180 -7.12 20.79 1.82
C HIS A 180 -7.41 19.31 1.50
N ILE A 181 -7.10 18.92 0.28
CA ILE A 181 -7.14 17.54 -0.17
C ILE A 181 -5.97 17.26 -1.11
N TRP A 182 -5.25 16.19 -0.84
CA TRP A 182 -4.11 15.75 -1.62
C TRP A 182 -4.22 14.27 -1.96
N LYS A 183 -3.95 13.91 -3.20
CA LYS A 183 -3.79 12.51 -3.58
C LYS A 183 -2.41 12.02 -3.19
N LEU A 184 -2.32 11.03 -2.32
CA LEU A 184 -1.06 10.42 -1.89
C LEU A 184 -0.57 9.36 -2.89
N ALA A 185 -1.49 8.53 -3.41
CA ALA A 185 -1.13 7.47 -4.35
C ALA A 185 -2.32 6.96 -5.17
N ASP A 186 -2.00 6.37 -6.32
CA ASP A 186 -2.87 5.43 -7.03
C ASP A 186 -2.51 4.00 -6.61
N LEU A 187 -3.52 3.20 -6.33
CA LEU A 187 -3.40 1.78 -5.98
C LEU A 187 -4.07 0.94 -7.07
N SER A 188 -3.55 -0.26 -7.36
CA SER A 188 -4.18 -1.12 -8.36
C SER A 188 -5.65 -1.42 -8.02
N GLY A 189 -6.47 -1.68 -9.04
CA GLY A 189 -7.91 -1.90 -8.89
C GLY A 189 -8.74 -0.61 -8.88
N ASP A 190 -8.24 0.46 -9.50
CA ASP A 190 -8.89 1.79 -9.59
C ASP A 190 -9.14 2.41 -8.20
N ARG A 191 -8.18 2.27 -7.29
CA ARG A 191 -8.21 2.84 -5.94
C ARG A 191 -7.30 4.04 -5.86
N GLN A 192 -7.69 5.03 -5.05
CA GLN A 192 -6.90 6.24 -4.80
C GLN A 192 -6.87 6.56 -3.32
N LEU A 193 -5.68 6.86 -2.79
CA LEU A 193 -5.50 7.25 -1.40
C LEU A 193 -5.30 8.75 -1.33
N TYR A 194 -6.04 9.40 -0.44
CA TYR A 194 -6.01 10.84 -0.20
C TYR A 194 -5.66 11.16 1.26
N LEU A 195 -4.97 12.28 1.45
CA LEU A 195 -4.89 13.01 2.70
C LEU A 195 -5.88 14.18 2.63
N VAL A 196 -6.72 14.32 3.64
CA VAL A 196 -7.78 15.34 3.68
C VAL A 196 -7.71 16.09 5.00
N GLN A 197 -7.51 17.40 4.95
CA GLN A 197 -7.64 18.27 6.10
C GLN A 197 -8.96 19.02 6.01
N PHE A 198 -9.73 19.03 7.10
CA PHE A 198 -11.02 19.69 7.17
C PHE A 198 -10.90 21.07 7.81
N ILE A 199 -11.80 21.99 7.42
CA ILE A 199 -11.88 23.30 8.06
C ILE A 199 -12.09 23.11 9.56
N ARG A 200 -11.28 23.82 10.34
CA ARG A 200 -11.37 23.83 11.80
C ARG A 200 -12.73 24.33 12.25
N GLN A 201 -13.33 23.67 13.24
CA GLN A 201 -14.58 24.08 13.88
C GLN A 201 -14.31 24.38 15.36
N ASP A 202 -14.28 25.65 15.70
CA ASP A 202 -13.92 26.14 17.03
C ASP A 202 -12.56 25.59 17.51
N GLN A 203 -12.57 24.66 18.48
CA GLN A 203 -11.38 23.98 18.99
C GLN A 203 -11.13 22.61 18.34
N GLU A 204 -12.07 22.13 17.51
CA GLU A 204 -11.99 20.82 16.92
C GLU A 204 -11.27 20.86 15.56
N MET A 205 -10.25 20.03 15.43
CA MET A 205 -9.53 19.78 14.19
C MET A 205 -9.74 18.33 13.75
N LEU A 206 -9.67 18.13 12.46
CA LEU A 206 -9.78 16.80 11.85
C LEU A 206 -8.94 16.76 10.58
N PHE A 207 -8.13 15.72 10.46
CA PHE A 207 -7.71 15.24 9.16
C PHE A 207 -8.06 13.76 9.01
N SER A 208 -8.08 13.26 7.76
CA SER A 208 -8.36 11.87 7.48
C SER A 208 -7.46 11.35 6.35
N LEU A 209 -7.05 10.09 6.46
CA LEU A 209 -6.63 9.31 5.29
C LEU A 209 -7.89 8.69 4.68
N VAL A 210 -8.08 8.87 3.37
CA VAL A 210 -9.31 8.46 2.67
C VAL A 210 -8.94 7.61 1.48
N LEU A 211 -9.40 6.37 1.48
CA LEU A 211 -9.33 5.49 0.30
C LEU A 211 -10.63 5.58 -0.47
N GLU A 212 -10.55 5.93 -1.74
CA GLU A 212 -11.63 5.83 -2.70
C GLU A 212 -11.46 4.54 -3.51
N ASP A 213 -12.52 3.74 -3.59
CA ASP A 213 -12.61 2.56 -4.44
C ASP A 213 -14.00 2.46 -5.09
N LYS A 214 -14.27 1.40 -5.84
CA LYS A 214 -15.57 1.17 -6.49
C LYS A 214 -16.73 0.97 -5.51
N ALA A 215 -16.46 0.63 -4.26
CA ALA A 215 -17.46 0.45 -3.22
C ALA A 215 -17.78 1.76 -2.50
N GLY A 216 -16.93 2.77 -2.61
CA GLY A 216 -17.09 4.08 -2.01
C GLY A 216 -15.85 4.59 -1.29
N LEU A 217 -16.06 5.31 -0.18
CA LEU A 217 -15.00 5.92 0.61
C LEU A 217 -14.77 5.13 1.90
N THR A 218 -13.51 4.93 2.24
CA THR A 218 -13.09 4.34 3.53
C THR A 218 -12.19 5.34 4.24
N PHE A 219 -12.46 5.61 5.50
CA PHE A 219 -11.82 6.68 6.26
C PHE A 219 -10.97 6.16 7.42
N MET A 220 -9.81 6.77 7.65
CA MET A 220 -9.12 6.79 8.93
C MET A 220 -9.10 8.21 9.43
N ASP A 221 -9.85 8.49 10.50
CA ASP A 221 -10.02 9.82 11.07
C ASP A 221 -9.03 10.07 12.20
N TYR A 222 -8.42 11.25 12.20
CA TYR A 222 -7.55 11.75 13.26
C TYR A 222 -8.13 13.04 13.83
N PRO A 223 -9.09 12.94 14.76
CA PRO A 223 -9.62 14.12 15.44
C PRO A 223 -8.62 14.65 16.48
N ALA A 224 -8.62 15.96 16.66
CA ALA A 224 -7.87 16.62 17.73
C ALA A 224 -8.67 17.81 18.30
N VAL A 225 -8.36 18.18 19.54
CA VAL A 225 -8.93 19.36 20.22
C VAL A 225 -7.79 20.25 20.66
N ILE A 226 -7.76 21.48 20.16
CA ILE A 226 -6.76 22.48 20.56
C ILE A 226 -7.28 23.30 21.74
N GLN A 227 -6.46 23.38 22.80
CA GLN A 227 -6.71 24.23 23.95
C GLN A 227 -5.64 25.35 23.98
N GLY A 228 -6.02 26.54 23.50
CA GLY A 228 -5.12 27.70 23.45
C GLY A 228 -4.18 27.70 22.22
N ASP A 229 -2.94 28.12 22.43
CA ASP A 229 -1.90 28.23 21.39
C ASP A 229 -1.00 26.99 21.38
N GLU A 230 -1.60 25.80 21.30
CA GLU A 230 -0.83 24.55 21.26
C GLU A 230 -0.09 24.42 19.93
N PHE A 231 1.22 24.09 20.05
CA PHE A 231 2.12 23.92 18.91
C PHE A 231 2.17 22.47 18.42
N SER A 232 1.66 21.55 19.23
CA SER A 232 1.61 20.12 18.94
C SER A 232 0.16 19.65 19.03
N VAL A 233 -0.42 19.24 17.93
CA VAL A 233 -1.83 18.85 17.83
C VAL A 233 -1.96 17.33 17.68
N TRP A 234 -1.38 16.77 16.66
CA TRP A 234 -1.33 15.32 16.42
C TRP A 234 0.04 14.73 16.70
N ARG A 235 1.08 15.49 16.40
CA ARG A 235 2.48 15.14 16.65
C ARG A 235 3.22 16.33 17.25
N VAL A 236 4.39 16.04 17.82
CA VAL A 236 5.28 17.07 18.36
C VAL A 236 5.63 18.08 17.27
N ASP A 237 5.44 19.35 17.55
CA ASP A 237 5.80 20.50 16.69
C ASP A 237 5.15 20.48 15.28
N ASP A 238 3.96 19.88 15.15
CA ASP A 238 3.23 19.84 13.88
C ASP A 238 2.46 21.13 13.55
N GLY A 239 2.33 22.04 14.53
CA GLY A 239 1.62 23.29 14.36
C GLY A 239 0.13 23.17 14.00
N GLY A 240 -0.43 21.96 14.09
CA GLY A 240 -1.80 21.66 13.63
C GLY A 240 -1.91 21.57 12.10
N GLU A 241 -0.81 21.37 11.40
CA GLU A 241 -0.77 21.19 9.95
C GLU A 241 -0.43 19.76 9.60
N VAL A 242 -1.04 19.24 8.53
CA VAL A 242 -0.67 17.99 7.88
C VAL A 242 -0.44 18.25 6.40
N ILE A 243 0.64 17.69 5.87
CA ILE A 243 1.03 17.85 4.47
C ILE A 243 1.38 16.49 3.86
N PRO A 244 1.28 16.33 2.53
CA PRO A 244 1.55 15.05 1.86
C PRO A 244 2.92 14.45 2.19
N GLU A 245 3.94 15.29 2.36
CA GLU A 245 5.31 14.90 2.68
C GLU A 245 5.46 14.15 4.00
N MET A 246 4.49 14.31 4.90
CA MET A 246 4.49 13.59 6.18
C MET A 246 4.06 12.13 6.04
N PHE A 247 3.50 11.73 4.89
CA PHE A 247 2.93 10.39 4.74
C PHE A 247 3.56 9.64 3.57
N SER A 248 3.97 8.41 3.83
CA SER A 248 4.38 7.46 2.80
C SER A 248 3.67 6.12 2.99
N ILE A 249 3.64 5.32 1.93
CA ILE A 249 3.05 3.99 1.94
C ILE A 249 4.19 2.99 1.91
N LEU A 250 4.36 2.23 2.99
CA LEU A 250 5.34 1.15 3.06
C LEU A 250 5.01 0.05 2.06
N PHE A 251 3.77 -0.43 2.11
CA PHE A 251 3.14 -1.32 1.12
C PHE A 251 1.61 -1.31 1.28
N ALA A 252 0.92 -1.87 0.31
CA ALA A 252 -0.50 -2.20 0.41
C ALA A 252 -0.72 -3.67 0.03
N ALA A 253 -1.68 -4.34 0.66
CA ALA A 253 -1.99 -5.74 0.39
C ALA A 253 -3.50 -6.01 0.46
N GLU A 254 -3.98 -6.99 -0.28
CA GLU A 254 -5.37 -7.43 -0.27
C GLU A 254 -5.60 -8.37 0.90
N THR A 255 -6.64 -8.13 1.70
CA THR A 255 -7.16 -9.06 2.72
C THR A 255 -8.58 -9.49 2.34
N ALA A 256 -9.14 -10.43 3.08
CA ALA A 256 -10.53 -10.88 2.87
C ALA A 256 -11.56 -9.75 3.08
N GLU A 257 -11.24 -8.76 3.91
CA GLU A 257 -12.12 -7.62 4.24
C GLU A 257 -11.85 -6.39 3.35
N GLY A 258 -10.83 -6.42 2.50
CA GLY A 258 -10.39 -5.33 1.64
C GLY A 258 -8.91 -4.97 1.86
N PRO A 259 -8.45 -3.83 1.36
CA PRO A 259 -7.03 -3.49 1.44
C PRO A 259 -6.57 -3.20 2.88
N LEU A 260 -5.36 -3.72 3.18
CA LEU A 260 -4.54 -3.32 4.30
C LEU A 260 -3.48 -2.36 3.78
N LEU A 261 -3.23 -1.27 4.52
CA LEU A 261 -2.21 -0.28 4.18
C LEU A 261 -1.13 -0.27 5.28
N GLY A 262 0.12 -0.50 4.89
CA GLY A 262 1.28 -0.17 5.71
C GLY A 262 1.64 1.28 5.45
N MET A 263 1.57 2.10 6.47
CA MET A 263 1.75 3.55 6.39
C MET A 263 2.94 3.99 7.23
N GLU A 264 3.56 5.06 6.82
CA GLU A 264 4.52 5.81 7.59
C GLU A 264 4.02 7.24 7.79
N TRP A 265 4.20 7.76 8.99
CA TRP A 265 3.89 9.14 9.34
C TRP A 265 5.12 9.80 9.93
N TRP A 266 5.71 10.69 9.17
CA TRP A 266 6.88 11.49 9.54
C TRP A 266 6.49 12.67 10.42
N GLY A 267 7.28 12.95 11.43
CA GLY A 267 7.18 14.12 12.31
C GLY A 267 8.54 14.74 12.55
N ALA A 268 8.59 15.76 13.41
CA ALA A 268 9.81 16.50 13.69
C ALA A 268 10.95 15.63 14.25
N GLU A 269 10.63 14.60 15.02
CA GLU A 269 11.62 13.75 15.69
C GLU A 269 11.89 12.41 14.99
N GLY A 270 11.05 12.02 14.04
CA GLY A 270 11.20 10.74 13.36
C GLY A 270 9.93 10.25 12.67
N VAL A 271 9.92 8.97 12.35
CA VAL A 271 8.83 8.32 11.62
C VAL A 271 8.16 7.25 12.48
N ASN A 272 6.84 7.18 12.39
CA ASN A 272 6.04 6.09 12.94
C ASN A 272 5.46 5.26 11.79
N THR A 273 5.70 3.95 11.82
CA THR A 273 5.17 2.97 10.86
C THR A 273 4.06 2.17 11.52
N PHE A 274 2.94 1.99 10.84
CA PHE A 274 1.75 1.32 11.37
C PHE A 274 0.93 0.69 10.25
N PHE A 275 -0.01 -0.18 10.60
CA PHE A 275 -0.92 -0.82 9.65
C PHE A 275 -2.35 -0.34 9.85
N LEU A 276 -3.03 -0.05 8.73
CA LEU A 276 -4.46 0.25 8.68
C LEU A 276 -5.19 -0.93 8.05
N LYS A 277 -6.06 -1.59 8.81
CA LYS A 277 -6.95 -2.65 8.34
C LYS A 277 -8.34 -2.08 8.03
N LYS A 278 -8.89 -2.43 6.87
CA LYS A 278 -10.25 -2.02 6.49
C LYS A 278 -11.29 -2.82 7.27
N GLU A 279 -12.27 -2.13 7.87
CA GLU A 279 -13.45 -2.70 8.50
C GLU A 279 -14.70 -1.93 8.05
N GLY A 280 -15.41 -2.45 7.05
CA GLY A 280 -16.54 -1.73 6.45
C GLY A 280 -16.10 -0.48 5.69
N ASP A 281 -16.58 0.68 6.11
CA ASP A 281 -16.26 2.01 5.55
C ASP A 281 -15.21 2.79 6.36
N VAL A 282 -14.58 2.14 7.34
CA VAL A 282 -13.52 2.73 8.15
C VAL A 282 -12.24 1.91 8.08
N PHE A 283 -11.12 2.57 8.28
CA PHE A 283 -9.88 1.92 8.65
C PHE A 283 -9.73 1.91 10.16
N LYS A 284 -9.11 0.85 10.66
CA LYS A 284 -8.62 0.77 12.03
C LYS A 284 -7.13 0.53 12.04
N GLU A 285 -6.46 1.25 12.91
CA GLU A 285 -5.06 1.04 13.17
C GLU A 285 -4.88 -0.26 13.96
N MET A 286 -3.94 -1.09 13.51
CA MET A 286 -3.59 -2.34 14.18
C MET A 286 -2.63 -2.07 15.33
N ASP A 287 -2.63 -2.96 16.31
CA ASP A 287 -1.72 -2.91 17.48
C ASP A 287 -0.29 -3.34 17.12
N ILE A 288 0.19 -2.90 15.93
CA ILE A 288 1.50 -3.20 15.37
C ILE A 288 2.09 -1.89 14.89
N GLN A 289 3.05 -1.39 15.63
CA GLN A 289 3.69 -0.10 15.35
C GLN A 289 5.21 -0.21 15.45
N TYR A 290 5.90 0.68 14.74
CA TYR A 290 7.35 0.82 14.82
C TYR A 290 7.73 2.30 14.68
N GLY A 291 8.37 2.82 15.71
CA GLY A 291 8.87 4.19 15.71
C GLY A 291 10.38 4.22 15.53
N ARG A 292 10.87 5.02 14.58
CA ARG A 292 12.30 5.34 14.44
C ARG A 292 12.56 6.78 14.86
N TYR A 293 13.55 6.97 15.70
CA TYR A 293 14.05 8.29 16.09
C TYR A 293 15.13 8.72 15.09
N THR A 294 14.83 9.71 14.24
CA THR A 294 15.74 10.14 13.15
C THR A 294 16.30 11.54 13.35
N SER A 295 15.67 12.38 14.17
CA SER A 295 16.00 13.80 14.39
C SER A 295 15.69 14.23 15.81
N PRO A 296 16.22 15.38 16.33
CA PRO A 296 17.36 16.13 15.79
C PRO A 296 18.69 15.38 15.97
N LEU A 297 19.69 15.75 15.18
CA LEU A 297 21.05 15.20 15.25
C LEU A 297 21.90 15.98 16.25
#